data_6f5b5d3a79732c7dad8ef3501bd14464
#
_entry.id   6f5b5d3a79732c7dad8ef3501bd14464
#
_cell.length_a   1.000
_cell.length_b   1.000
_cell.length_c   1.000
_cell.angle_alpha   90.00
_cell.angle_beta   90.00
_cell.angle_gamma   90.00
#
_symmetry.space_group_name_H-M   'P 1'
#
loop_
_entity.id
_entity.type
_entity.pdbx_description
1 polymer ?
#
loop_
_entity_poly.entity_id
_entity_poly.type
_entity_poly.pdbx_seq_one_letter_code
_entity_poly.pdbx_strand_id
1 'polypeptide(L)'
;AFLVRDTSNIQWLTAFDDVFDEEAAHALYVCPDHAWLHTDSRYVTACENAARLKPLEVSAERETHAQFAAKRWGGRPAGAADALLGIEDGVSLAEYRRLQKAFAEADAEEPFVETDGVVVGLRAVKDRYEIARMRGAQSITDAAFEHIVRYMRPGMMERQVQLELEEFMLRHGAQGLAFPS
;
A
#
# COMPACT_ATOMS: atom_id res chain seq x y z
N ALA A 1 2.82 18.43 -2.93
CA ALA A 1 2.61 17.05 -3.38
C ALA A 1 3.07 16.05 -2.31
N PHE A 2 2.67 14.81 -2.45
CA PHE A 2 3.04 13.74 -1.53
C PHE A 2 3.35 12.45 -2.29
N LEU A 3 4.48 11.82 -1.98
CA LEU A 3 4.89 10.54 -2.55
C LEU A 3 4.70 9.42 -1.51
N VAL A 4 3.83 8.46 -1.83
CA VAL A 4 3.52 7.30 -1.00
C VAL A 4 4.19 6.08 -1.60
N ARG A 5 4.90 5.32 -0.75
CA ARG A 5 5.64 4.11 -1.13
C ARG A 5 5.21 2.88 -0.33
N ASP A 6 4.64 3.06 0.83
CA ASP A 6 4.06 1.95 1.60
C ASP A 6 2.85 1.38 0.88
N THR A 7 2.89 0.08 0.57
CA THR A 7 1.83 -0.60 -0.21
C THR A 7 0.49 -0.57 0.52
N SER A 8 0.46 -0.71 1.84
CA SER A 8 -0.78 -0.65 2.64
C SER A 8 -1.39 0.76 2.63
N ASN A 9 -0.54 1.80 2.62
CA ASN A 9 -0.99 3.19 2.51
C ASN A 9 -1.53 3.46 1.10
N ILE A 10 -0.86 2.97 0.05
CA ILE A 10 -1.34 3.06 -1.33
C ILE A 10 -2.70 2.35 -1.47
N GLN A 11 -2.83 1.13 -0.96
CA GLN A 11 -4.08 0.37 -0.99
C GLN A 11 -5.22 1.14 -0.31
N TRP A 12 -4.97 1.71 0.85
CA TRP A 12 -5.96 2.48 1.59
C TRP A 12 -6.37 3.75 0.85
N LEU A 13 -5.41 4.53 0.34
CA LEU A 13 -5.68 5.77 -0.38
C LEU A 13 -6.41 5.55 -1.70
N THR A 14 -6.09 4.48 -2.41
CA THR A 14 -6.72 4.14 -3.70
C THR A 14 -8.03 3.37 -3.51
N ALA A 15 -8.25 2.77 -2.36
CA ALA A 15 -9.32 1.79 -2.10
C ALA A 15 -9.35 0.70 -3.19
N PHE A 16 -8.19 0.16 -3.55
CA PHE A 16 -8.06 -0.96 -4.47
C PHE A 16 -8.06 -2.26 -3.65
N ASP A 17 -9.09 -3.06 -3.82
CA ASP A 17 -9.20 -4.37 -3.18
C ASP A 17 -8.51 -5.42 -4.09
N ASP A 18 -7.67 -6.28 -3.50
CA ASP A 18 -7.02 -7.44 -4.14
C ASP A 18 -6.17 -7.10 -5.40
N VAL A 19 -5.64 -5.89 -5.47
CA VAL A 19 -4.80 -5.45 -6.60
C VAL A 19 -3.32 -5.53 -6.27
N PHE A 20 -2.96 -5.25 -5.02
CA PHE A 20 -1.57 -5.20 -4.57
C PHE A 20 -1.22 -6.45 -3.76
N ASP A 21 0.01 -6.92 -3.93
CA ASP A 21 0.65 -7.91 -3.08
C ASP A 21 1.67 -7.24 -2.13
N GLU A 22 2.50 -8.04 -1.48
CA GLU A 22 3.53 -7.55 -0.55
C GLU A 22 4.75 -6.93 -1.25
N GLU A 23 4.79 -6.94 -2.60
CA GLU A 23 5.91 -6.36 -3.33
C GLU A 23 5.86 -4.83 -3.35
N ALA A 24 7.01 -4.19 -3.19
CA ALA A 24 7.16 -2.73 -3.28
C ALA A 24 7.16 -2.24 -4.74
N ALA A 25 6.22 -2.74 -5.55
CA ALA A 25 6.11 -2.50 -7.00
C ALA A 25 5.37 -1.21 -7.36
N HIS A 26 4.96 -0.42 -6.37
CA HIS A 26 4.05 0.70 -6.57
C HIS A 26 4.59 2.00 -5.97
N ALA A 27 4.21 3.11 -6.59
CA ALA A 27 4.38 4.46 -6.05
C ALA A 27 3.14 5.30 -6.37
N LEU A 28 2.56 5.95 -5.37
CA LEU A 28 1.45 6.86 -5.55
C LEU A 28 1.93 8.29 -5.35
N TYR A 29 1.76 9.12 -6.38
CA TYR A 29 2.07 10.54 -6.33
C TYR A 29 0.76 11.34 -6.25
N VAL A 30 0.59 12.09 -5.17
CA VAL A 30 -0.66 12.80 -4.87
C VAL A 30 -0.44 14.30 -4.90
N CYS A 31 -1.28 14.98 -5.65
CA CYS A 31 -1.44 16.44 -5.66
C CYS A 31 -2.84 16.81 -5.15
N PRO A 32 -3.12 18.08 -4.87
CA PRO A 32 -4.42 18.52 -4.38
C PRO A 32 -5.60 18.16 -5.31
N ASP A 33 -5.36 18.11 -6.61
CA ASP A 33 -6.37 17.96 -7.67
C ASP A 33 -6.20 16.69 -8.50
N HIS A 34 -5.09 15.95 -8.32
CA HIS A 34 -4.78 14.79 -9.14
C HIS A 34 -3.91 13.78 -8.42
N ALA A 35 -4.01 12.50 -8.82
CA ALA A 35 -3.13 11.45 -8.34
C ALA A 35 -2.67 10.53 -9.49
N TRP A 36 -1.43 10.04 -9.39
CA TRP A 36 -0.85 9.08 -10.33
C TRP A 36 -0.31 7.88 -9.58
N LEU A 37 -0.71 6.69 -10.04
CA LEU A 37 -0.16 5.43 -9.57
C LEU A 37 0.84 4.90 -10.59
N HIS A 38 2.09 4.84 -10.23
CA HIS A 38 3.13 4.19 -11.01
C HIS A 38 3.30 2.74 -10.55
N THR A 39 3.24 1.82 -11.50
CA THR A 39 3.34 0.38 -11.26
C THR A 39 4.14 -0.29 -12.38
N ASP A 40 4.47 -1.56 -12.22
CA ASP A 40 5.09 -2.33 -13.29
C ASP A 40 4.05 -3.06 -14.17
N SER A 41 4.51 -3.65 -15.26
CA SER A 41 3.66 -4.30 -16.28
C SER A 41 2.83 -5.48 -15.77
N ARG A 42 3.18 -6.07 -14.62
CA ARG A 42 2.44 -7.20 -14.02
C ARG A 42 1.10 -6.74 -13.46
N TYR A 43 1.05 -5.52 -12.93
CA TYR A 43 -0.12 -4.99 -12.20
C TYR A 43 -0.93 -3.97 -13.01
N VAL A 44 -0.42 -3.47 -14.14
CA VAL A 44 -1.03 -2.36 -14.88
C VAL A 44 -2.50 -2.60 -15.20
N THR A 45 -2.85 -3.76 -15.73
CA THR A 45 -4.24 -4.08 -16.11
C THR A 45 -5.18 -4.13 -14.90
N ALA A 46 -4.72 -4.68 -13.78
CA ALA A 46 -5.51 -4.72 -12.55
C ALA A 46 -5.72 -3.30 -11.98
N CYS A 47 -4.64 -2.49 -11.95
CA CYS A 47 -4.69 -1.10 -11.51
C CYS A 47 -5.59 -0.24 -12.40
N GLU A 48 -5.50 -0.35 -13.73
CA GLU A 48 -6.36 0.39 -14.67
C GLU A 48 -7.85 0.03 -14.49
N ASN A 49 -8.16 -1.26 -14.32
CA ASN A 49 -9.52 -1.71 -14.07
C ASN A 49 -10.05 -1.15 -12.74
N ALA A 50 -9.25 -1.16 -11.68
CA ALA A 50 -9.63 -0.64 -10.37
C ALA A 50 -9.73 0.91 -10.37
N ALA A 51 -8.95 1.59 -11.19
CA ALA A 51 -8.94 3.05 -11.31
C ALA A 51 -10.08 3.61 -12.18
N ARG A 52 -10.78 2.78 -12.96
CA ARG A 52 -11.71 3.19 -14.03
C ARG A 52 -12.73 4.28 -13.66
N LEU A 53 -13.15 4.36 -12.41
CA LEU A 53 -14.13 5.35 -11.91
C LEU A 53 -13.54 6.27 -10.83
N LYS A 54 -12.23 6.38 -10.76
CA LYS A 54 -11.53 7.16 -9.72
C LYS A 54 -10.69 8.27 -10.37
N PRO A 55 -10.47 9.40 -9.71
CA PRO A 55 -9.61 10.46 -10.18
C PRO A 55 -8.13 10.10 -10.03
N LEU A 56 -7.73 8.96 -10.60
CA LEU A 56 -6.42 8.36 -10.49
C LEU A 56 -5.97 7.90 -11.87
N GLU A 57 -4.81 8.35 -12.30
CA GLU A 57 -4.16 7.92 -13.54
C GLU A 57 -3.12 6.83 -13.23
N VAL A 58 -3.15 5.74 -13.99
CA VAL A 58 -2.19 4.64 -13.86
C VAL A 58 -1.09 4.81 -14.90
N SER A 59 0.17 4.69 -14.48
CA SER A 59 1.36 4.73 -15.33
C SER A 59 2.17 3.45 -15.15
N ALA A 60 2.53 2.82 -16.26
CA ALA A 60 3.44 1.66 -16.31
C ALA A 60 4.64 1.94 -17.22
N GLU A 61 5.06 3.20 -17.29
CA GLU A 61 6.24 3.60 -18.06
C GLU A 61 7.50 2.90 -17.50
N ARG A 62 8.42 2.56 -18.40
CA ARG A 62 9.69 1.91 -18.02
C ARG A 62 10.66 2.91 -17.40
N GLU A 63 10.35 3.37 -16.23
CA GLU A 63 11.17 4.25 -15.41
C GLU A 63 11.16 3.77 -13.96
N THR A 64 12.10 4.21 -13.16
CA THR A 64 12.08 3.93 -11.71
C THR A 64 11.03 4.83 -11.03
N HIS A 65 10.54 4.42 -9.86
CA HIS A 65 9.62 5.26 -9.06
C HIS A 65 10.22 6.63 -8.74
N ALA A 66 11.53 6.71 -8.59
CA ALA A 66 12.24 7.98 -8.37
C ALA A 66 12.20 8.88 -9.61
N GLN A 67 12.44 8.32 -10.80
CA GLN A 67 12.33 9.07 -12.09
C GLN A 67 10.89 9.49 -12.34
N PHE A 68 9.93 8.61 -12.10
CA PHE A 68 8.52 8.95 -12.17
C PHE A 68 8.16 10.14 -11.26
N ALA A 69 8.60 10.13 -9.99
CA ALA A 69 8.36 11.22 -9.05
C ALA A 69 9.01 12.53 -9.54
N ALA A 70 10.24 12.49 -10.03
CA ALA A 70 10.95 13.66 -10.55
C ALA A 70 10.24 14.24 -11.80
N LYS A 71 9.78 13.39 -12.70
CA LYS A 71 9.01 13.78 -13.89
C LYS A 71 7.69 14.47 -13.53
N ARG A 72 6.93 13.92 -12.57
CA ARG A 72 5.69 14.54 -12.07
C ARG A 72 5.95 15.85 -11.37
N TRP A 73 7.02 15.92 -10.59
CA TRP A 73 7.48 17.16 -9.98
C TRP A 73 7.82 18.25 -11.00
N GLY A 74 8.54 17.91 -12.07
CA GLY A 74 8.87 18.84 -13.16
C GLY A 74 7.66 19.36 -13.92
N GLY A 75 6.58 18.59 -13.98
CA GLY A 75 5.31 18.97 -14.63
C GLY A 75 4.37 19.83 -13.79
N ARG A 76 4.77 20.27 -12.58
CA ARG A 76 3.93 21.09 -11.71
C ARG A 76 3.66 22.47 -12.34
N PRO A 77 2.51 23.10 -11.98
CA PRO A 77 2.18 24.43 -12.52
C PRO A 77 3.25 25.48 -12.25
N ALA A 78 3.48 26.38 -13.21
CA ALA A 78 4.35 27.52 -13.03
C ALA A 78 3.83 28.41 -11.87
N GLY A 79 4.72 28.79 -10.95
CA GLY A 79 4.36 29.58 -9.76
C GLY A 79 4.31 28.79 -8.44
N ALA A 80 4.51 27.46 -8.49
CA ALA A 80 4.68 26.65 -7.28
C ALA A 80 6.16 26.61 -6.81
N ALA A 81 6.82 27.76 -6.78
CA ALA A 81 8.27 27.83 -6.44
C ALA A 81 8.57 27.32 -5.05
N ASP A 82 7.67 27.57 -4.09
CA ASP A 82 7.80 27.12 -2.68
C ASP A 82 7.11 25.78 -2.42
N ALA A 83 6.79 25.01 -3.48
CA ALA A 83 6.15 23.72 -3.33
C ALA A 83 7.11 22.71 -2.67
N LEU A 84 6.56 21.87 -1.81
CA LEU A 84 7.29 20.81 -1.13
C LEU A 84 6.71 19.46 -1.56
N LEU A 85 7.59 18.45 -1.60
CA LEU A 85 7.21 17.05 -1.80
C LEU A 85 7.37 16.29 -0.49
N GLY A 86 6.25 16.00 0.16
CA GLY A 86 6.25 15.11 1.31
C GLY A 86 6.64 13.69 0.89
N ILE A 87 7.47 13.07 1.68
CA ILE A 87 7.85 11.66 1.57
C ILE A 87 7.60 10.94 2.88
N GLU A 88 7.25 9.67 2.82
CA GLU A 88 7.00 8.86 4.01
C GLU A 88 8.30 8.59 4.78
N ASP A 89 8.24 8.60 6.09
CA ASP A 89 9.31 8.28 7.03
C ASP A 89 9.82 6.84 6.92
N GLY A 90 8.98 5.91 6.44
CA GLY A 90 9.35 4.52 6.16
C GLY A 90 10.20 4.29 4.91
N VAL A 91 10.50 5.32 4.12
CA VAL A 91 11.35 5.22 2.93
C VAL A 91 12.78 4.84 3.31
N SER A 92 13.32 3.78 2.71
CA SER A 92 14.68 3.35 2.98
C SER A 92 15.70 4.42 2.53
N LEU A 93 16.84 4.49 3.23
CA LEU A 93 17.93 5.39 2.85
C LEU A 93 18.40 5.17 1.40
N ALA A 94 18.36 3.92 0.92
CA ALA A 94 18.70 3.61 -0.45
C ALA A 94 17.69 4.21 -1.46
N GLU A 95 16.43 4.20 -1.13
CA GLU A 95 15.37 4.77 -1.95
C GLU A 95 15.41 6.30 -1.92
N TYR A 96 15.63 6.89 -0.76
CA TYR A 96 15.84 8.32 -0.63
C TYR A 96 16.99 8.82 -1.51
N ARG A 97 18.13 8.11 -1.51
CA ARG A 97 19.26 8.45 -2.38
C ARG A 97 18.95 8.30 -3.87
N ARG A 98 18.07 7.37 -4.25
CA ARG A 98 17.59 7.25 -5.64
C ARG A 98 16.70 8.43 -6.02
N LEU A 99 15.85 8.90 -5.10
CA LEU A 99 15.06 10.12 -5.30
C LEU A 99 15.97 11.34 -5.50
N GLN A 100 16.93 11.57 -4.62
CA GLN A 100 17.89 12.66 -4.74
C GLN A 100 18.59 12.63 -6.11
N LYS A 101 19.10 11.47 -6.51
CA LYS A 101 19.74 11.29 -7.82
C LYS A 101 18.81 11.60 -8.99
N ALA A 102 17.60 11.08 -8.99
CA ALA A 102 16.64 11.28 -10.07
C ALA A 102 16.21 12.75 -10.20
N PHE A 103 16.07 13.46 -9.09
CA PHE A 103 15.76 14.89 -9.06
C PHE A 103 16.94 15.73 -9.58
N ALA A 104 18.16 15.41 -9.18
CA ALA A 104 19.36 16.06 -9.69
C ALA A 104 19.55 15.84 -11.21
N GLU A 105 19.28 14.64 -11.72
CA GLU A 105 19.31 14.33 -13.17
C GLU A 105 18.20 15.07 -13.96
N ALA A 106 17.11 15.42 -13.31
CA ALA A 106 16.03 16.23 -13.89
C ALA A 106 16.22 17.75 -13.71
N ASP A 107 17.39 18.19 -13.26
CA ASP A 107 17.73 19.60 -12.95
C ASP A 107 16.69 20.25 -12.01
N ALA A 108 16.19 19.47 -11.07
CA ALA A 108 15.24 19.89 -10.04
C ALA A 108 15.91 20.04 -8.69
N GLU A 109 15.62 21.13 -7.98
CA GLU A 109 16.03 21.28 -6.58
C GLU A 109 15.37 20.19 -5.72
N GLU A 110 16.03 19.81 -4.61
CA GLU A 110 15.49 18.85 -3.65
C GLU A 110 14.35 19.48 -2.84
N PRO A 111 13.06 19.14 -3.14
CA PRO A 111 11.92 19.74 -2.46
C PRO A 111 11.44 18.88 -1.27
N PHE A 112 12.25 17.90 -0.83
CA PHE A 112 11.78 16.84 0.05
C PHE A 112 11.51 17.34 1.47
N VAL A 113 10.37 16.93 2.01
CA VAL A 113 10.03 17.05 3.43
C VAL A 113 9.68 15.66 3.94
N GLU A 114 10.44 15.20 4.92
CA GLU A 114 10.11 14.01 5.66
C GLU A 114 8.83 14.23 6.46
N THR A 115 7.91 13.25 6.41
CA THR A 115 6.64 13.33 7.13
C THR A 115 6.54 12.18 8.11
N ASP A 116 6.01 12.44 9.30
CA ASP A 116 5.83 11.44 10.35
C ASP A 116 4.41 10.90 10.31
N GLY A 117 4.25 9.67 9.80
CA GLY A 117 3.04 8.88 9.88
C GLY A 117 1.76 9.53 9.35
N VAL A 118 1.84 10.43 8.36
CA VAL A 118 0.67 11.19 7.85
C VAL A 118 -0.47 10.27 7.42
N VAL A 119 -0.21 9.29 6.57
CA VAL A 119 -1.26 8.37 6.09
C VAL A 119 -1.68 7.41 7.20
N VAL A 120 -0.74 6.95 8.02
CA VAL A 120 -1.03 6.10 9.20
C VAL A 120 -1.96 6.82 10.17
N GLY A 121 -1.76 8.12 10.39
CA GLY A 121 -2.64 8.95 11.20
C GLY A 121 -4.07 9.03 10.65
N LEU A 122 -4.23 9.17 9.33
CA LEU A 122 -5.54 9.14 8.68
C LEU A 122 -6.21 7.77 8.82
N ARG A 123 -5.46 6.67 8.66
CA ARG A 123 -5.93 5.30 8.83
C ARG A 123 -6.25 4.93 10.27
N ALA A 124 -5.77 5.69 11.26
CA ALA A 124 -6.03 5.41 12.68
C ALA A 124 -7.51 5.50 13.05
N VAL A 125 -8.25 6.42 12.43
CA VAL A 125 -9.69 6.58 12.64
C VAL A 125 -10.45 5.85 11.54
N LYS A 126 -11.09 4.73 11.91
CA LYS A 126 -11.78 3.84 10.99
C LYS A 126 -13.18 4.33 10.69
N ASP A 127 -13.57 4.27 9.43
CA ASP A 127 -14.95 4.51 9.04
C ASP A 127 -15.86 3.30 9.30
N ARG A 128 -17.16 3.46 9.00
CA ARG A 128 -18.16 2.39 9.23
C ARG A 128 -17.92 1.14 8.38
N TYR A 129 -17.37 1.31 7.17
CA TYR A 129 -17.10 0.19 6.25
C TYR A 129 -15.86 -0.57 6.67
N GLU A 130 -14.81 0.14 7.06
CA GLU A 130 -13.59 -0.44 7.62
C GLU A 130 -13.89 -1.22 8.90
N ILE A 131 -14.72 -0.64 9.81
CA ILE A 131 -15.16 -1.34 11.03
C ILE A 131 -15.95 -2.61 10.69
N ALA A 132 -16.81 -2.57 9.68
CA ALA A 132 -17.58 -3.75 9.26
C ALA A 132 -16.66 -4.86 8.72
N ARG A 133 -15.65 -4.52 7.93
CA ARG A 133 -14.64 -5.48 7.41
C ARG A 133 -13.79 -6.06 8.55
N MET A 134 -13.34 -5.21 9.47
CA MET A 134 -12.59 -5.67 10.67
C MET A 134 -13.41 -6.64 11.51
N ARG A 135 -14.71 -6.37 11.72
CA ARG A 135 -15.61 -7.29 12.44
C ARG A 135 -15.80 -8.61 11.71
N GLY A 136 -15.90 -8.57 10.37
CA GLY A 136 -15.95 -9.77 9.53
C GLY A 136 -14.70 -10.63 9.70
N ALA A 137 -13.52 -10.05 9.59
CA ALA A 137 -12.25 -10.74 9.81
C ALA A 137 -12.15 -11.31 11.24
N GLN A 138 -12.52 -10.51 12.24
CA GLN A 138 -12.52 -10.97 13.62
C GLN A 138 -13.47 -12.14 13.85
N SER A 139 -14.64 -12.16 13.25
CA SER A 139 -15.60 -13.27 13.39
C SER A 139 -15.05 -14.60 12.84
N ILE A 140 -14.25 -14.55 11.78
CA ILE A 140 -13.55 -15.74 11.25
C ILE A 140 -12.48 -16.20 12.27
N THR A 141 -11.72 -15.29 12.86
CA THR A 141 -10.71 -15.59 13.86
C THR A 141 -11.32 -16.22 15.12
N ASP A 142 -12.43 -15.68 15.60
CA ASP A 142 -13.14 -16.21 16.78
C ASP A 142 -13.66 -17.63 16.48
N ALA A 143 -14.28 -17.86 15.33
CA ALA A 143 -14.76 -19.18 14.92
C ALA A 143 -13.61 -20.18 14.76
N ALA A 144 -12.47 -19.73 14.21
CA ALA A 144 -11.26 -20.55 14.07
C ALA A 144 -10.69 -20.95 15.43
N PHE A 145 -10.68 -20.02 16.39
CA PHE A 145 -10.25 -20.33 17.76
C PHE A 145 -11.18 -21.36 18.43
N GLU A 146 -12.50 -21.20 18.32
CA GLU A 146 -13.44 -22.19 18.83
C GLU A 146 -13.27 -23.57 18.19
N HIS A 147 -13.02 -23.60 16.87
CA HIS A 147 -12.78 -24.83 16.14
C HIS A 147 -11.50 -25.52 16.63
N ILE A 148 -10.39 -24.80 16.71
CA ILE A 148 -9.09 -25.38 17.07
C ILE A 148 -9.07 -25.93 18.50
N VAL A 149 -9.72 -25.26 19.45
CA VAL A 149 -9.85 -25.75 20.83
C VAL A 149 -10.56 -27.10 20.88
N ARG A 150 -11.53 -27.34 20.01
CA ARG A 150 -12.24 -28.63 19.91
C ARG A 150 -11.46 -29.69 19.12
N TYR A 151 -10.60 -29.27 18.23
CA TYR A 151 -9.80 -30.13 17.36
C TYR A 151 -8.58 -30.71 18.06
N MET A 152 -7.88 -29.91 18.86
CA MET A 152 -6.63 -30.30 19.51
C MET A 152 -6.80 -31.54 20.41
N ARG A 153 -5.80 -32.44 20.36
CA ARG A 153 -5.70 -33.65 21.16
C ARG A 153 -4.27 -33.84 21.66
N PRO A 154 -4.06 -34.47 22.81
CA PRO A 154 -2.72 -34.83 23.26
C PRO A 154 -1.98 -35.66 22.20
N GLY A 155 -0.71 -35.35 21.97
CA GLY A 155 0.14 -36.03 21.01
C GLY A 155 0.13 -35.44 19.60
N MET A 156 -0.67 -34.43 19.34
CA MET A 156 -0.59 -33.68 18.08
C MET A 156 0.68 -32.83 18.03
N MET A 157 1.25 -32.73 16.83
CA MET A 157 2.35 -31.79 16.56
C MET A 157 1.78 -30.38 16.33
N GLU A 158 2.52 -29.37 16.76
CA GLU A 158 2.20 -27.95 16.55
C GLU A 158 1.86 -27.63 15.08
N ARG A 159 2.64 -28.19 14.15
CA ARG A 159 2.40 -28.04 12.71
C ARG A 159 1.03 -28.55 12.24
N GLN A 160 0.51 -29.61 12.86
CA GLN A 160 -0.82 -30.12 12.51
C GLN A 160 -1.91 -29.15 12.97
N VAL A 161 -1.74 -28.59 14.15
CA VAL A 161 -2.66 -27.57 14.71
C VAL A 161 -2.63 -26.31 13.86
N GLN A 162 -1.44 -25.86 13.47
CA GLN A 162 -1.26 -24.70 12.61
C GLN A 162 -1.99 -24.88 11.25
N LEU A 163 -1.74 -25.97 10.56
CA LEU A 163 -2.34 -26.23 9.25
C LEU A 163 -3.86 -26.30 9.31
N GLU A 164 -4.41 -26.92 10.35
CA GLU A 164 -5.86 -26.98 10.55
C GLU A 164 -6.46 -25.60 10.79
N LEU A 165 -5.79 -24.76 11.58
CA LEU A 165 -6.21 -23.39 11.85
C LEU A 165 -6.23 -22.55 10.58
N GLU A 166 -5.15 -22.60 9.80
CA GLU A 166 -5.00 -21.89 8.52
C GLU A 166 -6.06 -22.35 7.52
N GLU A 167 -6.23 -23.64 7.35
CA GLU A 167 -7.23 -24.21 6.43
C GLU A 167 -8.66 -23.81 6.85
N PHE A 168 -8.95 -23.83 8.14
CA PHE A 168 -10.26 -23.40 8.63
C PHE A 168 -10.54 -21.93 8.27
N MET A 169 -9.60 -21.01 8.52
CA MET A 169 -9.76 -19.60 8.21
C MET A 169 -10.00 -19.36 6.71
N LEU A 170 -9.18 -19.98 5.85
CA LEU A 170 -9.30 -19.86 4.39
C LEU A 170 -10.64 -20.39 3.88
N ARG A 171 -11.11 -21.54 4.38
CA ARG A 171 -12.43 -22.12 4.02
C ARG A 171 -13.61 -21.24 4.47
N HIS A 172 -13.40 -20.41 5.49
CA HIS A 172 -14.46 -19.52 6.00
C HIS A 172 -14.35 -18.09 5.45
N GLY A 173 -13.56 -17.90 4.38
CA GLY A 173 -13.53 -16.66 3.61
C GLY A 173 -12.42 -15.68 3.99
N ALA A 174 -11.44 -16.09 4.78
CA ALA A 174 -10.23 -15.32 4.92
C ALA A 174 -9.45 -15.33 3.58
N GLN A 175 -8.98 -14.19 3.15
CA GLN A 175 -8.10 -14.06 1.97
C GLN A 175 -6.67 -14.52 2.26
N GLY A 176 -6.25 -14.40 3.51
CA GLY A 176 -4.93 -14.79 3.98
C GLY A 176 -4.83 -14.62 5.50
N LEU A 177 -3.67 -14.94 6.01
CA LEU A 177 -3.33 -14.72 7.42
C LEU A 177 -2.68 -13.35 7.57
N ALA A 178 -2.97 -12.65 8.66
CA ALA A 178 -2.36 -11.35 8.95
C ALA A 178 -0.86 -11.48 9.29
N PHE A 179 -0.45 -12.63 9.80
CA PHE A 179 0.94 -12.98 10.13
C PHE A 179 1.07 -14.51 10.17
N PRO A 180 2.28 -15.06 10.03
CA PRO A 180 2.52 -16.50 10.14
C PRO A 180 2.04 -17.04 11.48
N SER A 181 1.35 -18.16 11.45
CA SER A 181 0.83 -18.83 12.67
C SER A 181 1.92 -19.62 13.36
#